data_b39e3a08508433d918e048fa2c72e433
#
_entry.id   b39e3a08508433d918e048fa2c72e433
#
_cell.length_a   1.000
_cell.length_b   1.000
_cell.length_c   1.000
_cell.angle_alpha   90.00
_cell.angle_beta   90.00
_cell.angle_gamma   90.00
#
_symmetry.space_group_name_H-M   'P 1'
#
loop_
_entity.id
_entity.type
_entity.pdbx_description
1 polymer ?
#
loop_
_entity_poly.entity_id
_entity_poly.type
_entity_poly.pdbx_seq_one_letter_code
_entity_poly.pdbx_strand_id
1 'polypeptide(L)'
;MSDLRGELIDGRYQIGAVIASGGMATVYSAIDTRLDRPVAVKIMHAHLAQDEDFVARFIREAKAAAAISHPNLISVHDQGWNTGGTPAVFLVMELVSGSTLRDLINQKGRLAPEELLPILNEVLSALAVAHKAGIVHRDLKPENIMISSEGKVKVGDFGLARAMSAGQTLTADASVLLGTVAYLAPEQVQRGIADARSDVYSIGITAFEMFTGNKPFEGDAPIQIAYMHVNNRVPKISSVVAGIPEQLDDLIYRATSSNPDERPRDATVFHEELSRINQTLSPKENQLSLELDIPIEPMRPKPSRKSLRSKVKELTQSIPTPAPRETTEEVRKRKKASKRVRRNRKIALAMAVIVGIVGWYVLVGPGSRVVVPSTVGASQTEVSAALDPLGLTSMV
;
A
#
# COMPACT_ATOMS: atom_id res chain seq x y z
N MET A 1 -20.13 -11.38 -17.36
CA MET A 1 -19.01 -11.97 -16.60
C MET A 1 -19.34 -13.42 -16.33
N SER A 2 -18.47 -14.37 -16.67
CA SER A 2 -18.59 -15.77 -16.24
C SER A 2 -18.49 -15.81 -14.70
N ASP A 3 -19.43 -16.48 -14.07
CA ASP A 3 -19.40 -16.72 -12.63
C ASP A 3 -18.31 -17.75 -12.34
N LEU A 4 -17.25 -17.32 -11.68
CA LEU A 4 -16.09 -18.17 -11.34
C LEU A 4 -16.34 -19.03 -10.10
N ARG A 5 -17.54 -19.01 -9.51
CA ARG A 5 -17.87 -19.85 -8.34
C ARG A 5 -17.66 -21.34 -8.64
N GLY A 6 -16.97 -22.02 -7.74
CA GLY A 6 -16.64 -23.43 -7.90
C GLY A 6 -15.39 -23.70 -8.72
N GLU A 7 -14.79 -22.69 -9.38
CA GLU A 7 -13.52 -22.87 -10.10
C GLU A 7 -12.33 -22.98 -9.14
N LEU A 8 -11.30 -23.69 -9.59
CA LEU A 8 -10.03 -23.82 -8.86
C LEU A 8 -8.97 -22.96 -9.56
N ILE A 9 -8.65 -21.83 -8.97
CA ILE A 9 -7.64 -20.90 -9.47
C ILE A 9 -6.26 -21.36 -9.04
N ASP A 10 -5.31 -21.38 -10.00
CA ASP A 10 -3.92 -21.82 -9.81
C ASP A 10 -3.78 -23.24 -9.20
N GLY A 11 -4.79 -24.11 -9.41
CA GLY A 11 -4.82 -25.45 -8.82
C GLY A 11 -4.81 -25.44 -7.28
N ARG A 12 -5.13 -24.31 -6.65
CA ARG A 12 -5.02 -24.11 -5.19
C ARG A 12 -6.19 -23.40 -4.54
N TYR A 13 -6.74 -22.36 -5.18
CA TYR A 13 -7.77 -21.53 -4.54
C TYR A 13 -9.15 -21.88 -5.06
N GLN A 14 -9.93 -22.57 -4.24
CA GLN A 14 -11.33 -22.94 -4.55
C GLN A 14 -12.22 -21.71 -4.38
N ILE A 15 -12.72 -21.15 -5.47
CA ILE A 15 -13.51 -19.92 -5.47
C ILE A 15 -14.92 -20.17 -4.91
N GLY A 16 -15.32 -19.33 -3.96
CA GLY A 16 -16.63 -19.32 -3.31
C GLY A 16 -17.53 -18.17 -3.78
N ALA A 17 -18.22 -17.55 -2.83
CA ALA A 17 -19.16 -16.47 -3.12
C ALA A 17 -18.44 -15.14 -3.45
N VAL A 18 -19.09 -14.29 -4.24
CA VAL A 18 -18.67 -12.90 -4.45
C VAL A 18 -18.83 -12.13 -3.14
N ILE A 19 -17.77 -11.44 -2.72
CA ILE A 19 -17.77 -10.51 -1.57
C ILE A 19 -18.06 -9.10 -2.05
N ALA A 20 -17.32 -8.66 -3.08
CA ALA A 20 -17.44 -7.31 -3.63
C ALA A 20 -17.09 -7.30 -5.12
N SER A 21 -17.68 -6.39 -5.88
CA SER A 21 -17.34 -6.15 -7.27
C SER A 21 -17.08 -4.66 -7.48
N GLY A 22 -15.94 -4.34 -8.07
CA GLY A 22 -15.51 -2.98 -8.39
C GLY A 22 -15.19 -2.81 -9.88
N GLY A 23 -14.75 -1.63 -10.29
CA GLY A 23 -14.50 -1.31 -11.70
C GLY A 23 -13.36 -2.12 -12.34
N MET A 24 -12.40 -2.63 -11.56
CA MET A 24 -11.24 -3.33 -12.10
C MET A 24 -11.16 -4.82 -11.75
N ALA A 25 -11.83 -5.25 -10.69
CA ALA A 25 -11.74 -6.60 -10.17
C ALA A 25 -12.98 -6.98 -9.38
N THR A 26 -13.19 -8.28 -9.23
CA THR A 26 -14.17 -8.86 -8.31
C THR A 26 -13.44 -9.60 -7.20
N VAL A 27 -13.87 -9.41 -5.96
CA VAL A 27 -13.34 -10.09 -4.77
C VAL A 27 -14.26 -11.24 -4.42
N TYR A 28 -13.69 -12.42 -4.26
CA TYR A 28 -14.39 -13.66 -3.90
C TYR A 28 -13.89 -14.16 -2.54
N SER A 29 -14.77 -14.80 -1.77
CA SER A 29 -14.32 -15.72 -0.75
C SER A 29 -13.72 -16.97 -1.42
N ALA A 30 -12.71 -17.58 -0.82
CA ALA A 30 -12.12 -18.81 -1.34
C ALA A 30 -11.51 -19.64 -0.21
N ILE A 31 -11.21 -20.90 -0.53
CA ILE A 31 -10.44 -21.79 0.35
C ILE A 31 -9.07 -22.03 -0.28
N ASP A 32 -8.00 -21.75 0.43
CA ASP A 32 -6.64 -22.21 0.10
C ASP A 32 -6.57 -23.71 0.42
N THR A 33 -6.69 -24.56 -0.61
CA THR A 33 -6.77 -26.02 -0.45
C THR A 33 -5.46 -26.67 0.02
N ARG A 34 -4.32 -25.95 -0.03
CA ARG A 34 -3.03 -26.44 0.48
C ARG A 34 -2.85 -26.20 1.96
N LEU A 35 -3.43 -25.10 2.49
CA LEU A 35 -3.30 -24.71 3.88
C LEU A 35 -4.62 -24.88 4.66
N ASP A 36 -5.68 -25.32 3.99
CA ASP A 36 -7.03 -25.52 4.54
C ASP A 36 -7.53 -24.31 5.34
N ARG A 37 -7.42 -23.12 4.72
CA ARG A 37 -7.82 -21.85 5.35
C ARG A 37 -8.65 -20.98 4.42
N PRO A 38 -9.60 -20.18 4.98
CA PRO A 38 -10.33 -19.18 4.21
C PRO A 38 -9.41 -18.03 3.81
N VAL A 39 -9.59 -17.55 2.58
CA VAL A 39 -8.89 -16.41 2.00
C VAL A 39 -9.85 -15.56 1.16
N ALA A 40 -9.49 -14.30 0.90
CA ALA A 40 -10.13 -13.50 -0.12
C ALA A 40 -9.28 -13.52 -1.39
N VAL A 41 -9.91 -13.71 -2.55
CA VAL A 41 -9.23 -13.70 -3.85
C VAL A 41 -9.82 -12.58 -4.70
N LYS A 42 -8.99 -11.58 -5.02
CA LYS A 42 -9.33 -10.47 -5.90
C LYS A 42 -8.90 -10.82 -7.32
N ILE A 43 -9.85 -10.98 -8.22
CA ILE A 43 -9.64 -11.41 -9.60
C ILE A 43 -9.89 -10.22 -10.53
N MET A 44 -8.89 -9.88 -11.33
CA MET A 44 -8.94 -8.81 -12.32
C MET A 44 -9.96 -9.12 -13.41
N HIS A 45 -10.70 -8.11 -13.87
CA HIS A 45 -11.61 -8.25 -14.98
C HIS A 45 -10.88 -8.59 -16.28
N ALA A 46 -11.42 -9.52 -17.06
CA ALA A 46 -10.76 -10.08 -18.24
C ALA A 46 -10.34 -9.03 -19.29
N HIS A 47 -11.11 -7.95 -19.45
CA HIS A 47 -10.77 -6.87 -20.39
C HIS A 47 -9.52 -6.07 -19.95
N LEU A 48 -9.25 -5.95 -18.64
CA LEU A 48 -8.05 -5.30 -18.10
C LEU A 48 -6.85 -6.25 -18.06
N ALA A 49 -7.08 -7.55 -17.98
CA ALA A 49 -6.04 -8.57 -18.03
C ALA A 49 -5.36 -8.69 -19.41
N GLN A 50 -5.90 -8.05 -20.44
CA GLN A 50 -5.30 -7.95 -21.79
C GLN A 50 -4.32 -6.78 -21.93
N ASP A 51 -4.32 -5.82 -20.99
CA ASP A 51 -3.40 -4.68 -20.95
C ASP A 51 -2.18 -5.06 -20.09
N GLU A 52 -1.05 -5.33 -20.75
CA GLU A 52 0.19 -5.76 -20.09
C GLU A 52 0.71 -4.72 -19.10
N ASP A 53 0.59 -3.42 -19.41
CA ASP A 53 0.99 -2.34 -18.53
C ASP A 53 0.10 -2.27 -17.27
N PHE A 54 -1.19 -2.53 -17.43
CA PHE A 54 -2.12 -2.59 -16.32
C PHE A 54 -1.80 -3.78 -15.40
N VAL A 55 -1.58 -4.95 -15.97
CA VAL A 55 -1.19 -6.17 -15.23
C VAL A 55 0.14 -5.98 -14.52
N ALA A 56 1.15 -5.41 -15.21
CA ALA A 56 2.46 -5.15 -14.61
C ALA A 56 2.37 -4.18 -13.41
N ARG A 57 1.50 -3.15 -13.50
CA ARG A 57 1.22 -2.23 -12.39
C ARG A 57 0.55 -2.94 -11.22
N PHE A 58 -0.50 -3.72 -11.49
CA PHE A 58 -1.21 -4.50 -10.48
C PHE A 58 -0.28 -5.43 -9.69
N ILE A 59 0.57 -6.18 -10.39
CA ILE A 59 1.55 -7.09 -9.79
C ILE A 59 2.58 -6.31 -8.95
N ARG A 60 3.06 -5.16 -9.42
CA ARG A 60 4.03 -4.34 -8.69
C ARG A 60 3.43 -3.79 -7.40
N GLU A 61 2.19 -3.33 -7.44
CA GLU A 61 1.47 -2.79 -6.28
C GLU A 61 1.14 -3.88 -5.26
N ALA A 62 0.74 -5.06 -5.73
CA ALA A 62 0.57 -6.25 -4.90
C ALA A 62 1.87 -6.62 -4.15
N LYS A 63 3.02 -6.60 -4.84
CA LYS A 63 4.33 -6.84 -4.22
C LYS A 63 4.70 -5.78 -3.19
N ALA A 64 4.37 -4.51 -3.44
CA ALA A 64 4.61 -3.44 -2.48
C ALA A 64 3.74 -3.62 -1.22
N ALA A 65 2.45 -3.93 -1.39
CA ALA A 65 1.55 -4.23 -0.28
C ALA A 65 2.01 -5.45 0.53
N ALA A 66 2.49 -6.51 -0.13
CA ALA A 66 3.02 -7.71 0.54
C ALA A 66 4.32 -7.46 1.33
N ALA A 67 5.03 -6.36 1.05
CA ALA A 67 6.28 -6.02 1.75
C ALA A 67 6.06 -5.37 3.12
N ILE A 68 4.84 -4.94 3.44
CA ILE A 68 4.48 -4.33 4.72
C ILE A 68 3.60 -5.28 5.52
N SER A 69 3.78 -5.27 6.84
CA SER A 69 2.98 -6.05 7.77
C SER A 69 2.62 -5.19 8.98
N HIS A 70 1.34 -5.14 9.29
CA HIS A 70 0.80 -4.45 10.46
C HIS A 70 -0.53 -5.10 10.87
N PRO A 71 -0.89 -5.18 12.16
CA PRO A 71 -2.17 -5.77 12.59
C PRO A 71 -3.40 -5.11 11.96
N ASN A 72 -3.31 -3.83 11.62
CA ASN A 72 -4.39 -3.07 10.98
C ASN A 72 -4.24 -2.96 9.45
N LEU A 73 -3.41 -3.79 8.80
CA LEU A 73 -3.35 -3.95 7.35
C LEU A 73 -3.93 -5.30 6.94
N ILE A 74 -4.65 -5.34 5.82
CA ILE A 74 -5.04 -6.61 5.19
C ILE A 74 -3.77 -7.25 4.61
N SER A 75 -3.44 -8.45 5.09
CA SER A 75 -2.24 -9.16 4.64
C SER A 75 -2.41 -9.71 3.23
N VAL A 76 -1.43 -9.46 2.37
CA VAL A 76 -1.32 -10.10 1.05
C VAL A 76 -0.58 -11.42 1.22
N HIS A 77 -1.18 -12.51 0.74
CA HIS A 77 -0.67 -13.87 0.90
C HIS A 77 -0.02 -14.42 -0.35
N ASP A 78 -0.58 -14.11 -1.53
CA ASP A 78 -0.10 -14.62 -2.81
C ASP A 78 -0.60 -13.75 -3.97
N GLN A 79 0.00 -13.90 -5.14
CA GLN A 79 -0.48 -13.29 -6.36
C GLN A 79 -0.04 -14.14 -7.56
N GLY A 80 -0.83 -14.16 -8.61
CA GLY A 80 -0.46 -14.97 -9.76
C GLY A 80 -1.30 -14.73 -10.99
N TRP A 81 -0.99 -15.56 -11.97
CA TRP A 81 -1.70 -15.67 -13.23
C TRP A 81 -2.22 -17.08 -13.39
N ASN A 82 -3.53 -17.25 -13.41
CA ASN A 82 -4.14 -18.55 -13.70
C ASN A 82 -4.05 -18.85 -15.20
N THR A 83 -3.36 -19.93 -15.56
CA THR A 83 -3.24 -20.42 -16.94
C THR A 83 -4.00 -21.72 -17.17
N GLY A 84 -4.45 -22.37 -16.10
CA GLY A 84 -5.29 -23.58 -16.14
C GLY A 84 -6.76 -23.19 -15.95
N GLY A 85 -7.63 -23.49 -16.91
CA GLY A 85 -9.02 -23.06 -16.87
C GLY A 85 -9.25 -21.63 -17.37
N THR A 86 -10.08 -20.84 -16.69
CA THR A 86 -10.30 -19.43 -17.07
C THR A 86 -9.06 -18.59 -16.81
N PRO A 87 -8.43 -17.97 -17.81
CA PRO A 87 -7.27 -17.10 -17.60
C PRO A 87 -7.63 -15.93 -16.70
N ALA A 88 -6.87 -15.74 -15.62
CA ALA A 88 -7.15 -14.69 -14.65
C ALA A 88 -5.87 -14.20 -13.95
N VAL A 89 -5.73 -12.90 -13.79
CA VAL A 89 -4.76 -12.27 -12.89
C VAL A 89 -5.43 -12.13 -11.52
N PHE A 90 -4.78 -12.62 -10.48
CA PHE A 90 -5.39 -12.67 -9.16
C PHE A 90 -4.44 -12.24 -8.04
N LEU A 91 -5.02 -11.78 -6.94
CA LEU A 91 -4.37 -11.44 -5.69
C LEU A 91 -5.08 -12.19 -4.56
N VAL A 92 -4.33 -12.90 -3.73
CA VAL A 92 -4.84 -13.61 -2.55
C VAL A 92 -4.50 -12.82 -1.30
N MET A 93 -5.48 -12.59 -0.46
CA MET A 93 -5.33 -11.79 0.75
C MET A 93 -6.11 -12.39 1.93
N GLU A 94 -5.85 -11.84 3.10
CA GLU A 94 -6.59 -12.14 4.33
C GLU A 94 -8.10 -11.94 4.11
N LEU A 95 -8.90 -12.92 4.47
CA LEU A 95 -10.35 -12.79 4.51
C LEU A 95 -10.75 -12.16 5.84
N VAL A 96 -11.26 -10.92 5.78
CA VAL A 96 -11.79 -10.22 6.95
C VAL A 96 -13.29 -10.47 7.04
N SER A 97 -13.72 -11.15 8.09
CA SER A 97 -15.16 -11.33 8.39
C SER A 97 -15.66 -10.11 9.16
N GLY A 98 -16.58 -9.35 8.59
CA GLY A 98 -17.11 -8.13 9.20
C GLY A 98 -17.82 -7.23 8.18
N SER A 99 -17.78 -5.92 8.41
CA SER A 99 -18.36 -4.90 7.55
C SER A 99 -17.33 -3.83 7.19
N THR A 100 -17.63 -2.99 6.21
CA THR A 100 -16.81 -1.82 5.89
C THR A 100 -17.15 -0.64 6.82
N LEU A 101 -16.26 0.33 6.91
CA LEU A 101 -16.56 1.60 7.58
C LEU A 101 -17.72 2.33 6.88
N ARG A 102 -17.87 2.13 5.56
CA ARG A 102 -19.02 2.62 4.79
C ARG A 102 -20.33 2.06 5.33
N ASP A 103 -20.38 0.75 5.57
CA ASP A 103 -21.58 0.09 6.12
C ASP A 103 -21.90 0.63 7.51
N LEU A 104 -20.88 0.85 8.35
CA LEU A 104 -21.05 1.40 9.68
C LEU A 104 -21.60 2.84 9.64
N ILE A 105 -21.06 3.71 8.76
CA ILE A 105 -21.55 5.08 8.58
C ILE A 105 -22.99 5.04 8.06
N ASN A 106 -23.30 4.21 7.07
CA ASN A 106 -24.67 4.09 6.54
C ASN A 106 -25.67 3.61 7.60
N GLN A 107 -25.24 2.72 8.49
CA GLN A 107 -26.09 2.18 9.56
C GLN A 107 -26.35 3.20 10.67
N LYS A 108 -25.32 3.97 11.09
CA LYS A 108 -25.39 4.86 12.23
C LYS A 108 -25.69 6.32 11.87
N GLY A 109 -25.49 6.69 10.62
CA GLY A 109 -25.51 8.07 10.12
C GLY A 109 -24.21 8.80 10.46
N ARG A 110 -23.91 8.96 11.74
CA ARG A 110 -22.66 9.57 12.23
C ARG A 110 -22.11 8.78 13.41
N LEU A 111 -20.83 8.92 13.70
CA LEU A 111 -20.18 8.27 14.82
C LEU A 111 -19.89 9.27 15.94
N ALA A 112 -20.08 8.83 17.18
CA ALA A 112 -19.64 9.59 18.34
C ALA A 112 -18.10 9.60 18.44
N PRO A 113 -17.47 10.63 19.06
CA PRO A 113 -16.01 10.70 19.20
C PRO A 113 -15.40 9.43 19.81
N GLU A 114 -16.06 8.82 20.78
CA GLU A 114 -15.61 7.61 21.48
C GLU A 114 -15.54 6.39 20.56
N GLU A 115 -16.37 6.33 19.52
CA GLU A 115 -16.39 5.25 18.53
C GLU A 115 -15.42 5.55 17.37
N LEU A 116 -15.33 6.82 16.97
CA LEU A 116 -14.55 7.25 15.81
C LEU A 116 -13.06 7.30 16.10
N LEU A 117 -12.64 7.84 17.26
CA LEU A 117 -11.23 8.06 17.57
C LEU A 117 -10.41 6.76 17.60
N PRO A 118 -10.89 5.64 18.16
CA PRO A 118 -10.22 4.35 18.04
C PRO A 118 -10.01 3.90 16.59
N ILE A 119 -11.06 4.02 15.75
CA ILE A 119 -10.97 3.63 14.33
C ILE A 119 -9.92 4.47 13.61
N LEU A 120 -9.97 5.80 13.80
CA LEU A 120 -9.04 6.73 13.18
C LEU A 120 -7.60 6.48 13.62
N ASN A 121 -7.39 6.18 14.90
CA ASN A 121 -6.09 5.84 15.47
C ASN A 121 -5.49 4.57 14.83
N GLU A 122 -6.28 3.51 14.67
CA GLU A 122 -5.84 2.26 14.05
C GLU A 122 -5.54 2.42 12.55
N VAL A 123 -6.36 3.19 11.82
CA VAL A 123 -6.10 3.51 10.41
C VAL A 123 -4.81 4.30 10.25
N LEU A 124 -4.61 5.36 11.06
CA LEU A 124 -3.40 6.17 11.01
C LEU A 124 -2.14 5.38 11.38
N SER A 125 -2.24 4.46 12.36
CA SER A 125 -1.15 3.55 12.73
C SER A 125 -0.74 2.66 11.55
N ALA A 126 -1.70 2.11 10.80
CA ALA A 126 -1.46 1.32 9.60
C ALA A 126 -0.79 2.14 8.48
N LEU A 127 -1.34 3.34 8.20
CA LEU A 127 -0.81 4.25 7.19
C LEU A 127 0.60 4.74 7.54
N ALA A 128 0.91 4.98 8.82
CA ALA A 128 2.23 5.40 9.25
C ALA A 128 3.31 4.35 8.90
N VAL A 129 3.01 3.06 9.03
CA VAL A 129 3.91 1.98 8.61
C VAL A 129 4.09 1.96 7.10
N ALA A 130 3.01 2.14 6.33
CA ALA A 130 3.06 2.20 4.88
C ALA A 130 3.89 3.42 4.39
N HIS A 131 3.62 4.61 4.91
CA HIS A 131 4.35 5.84 4.55
C HIS A 131 5.84 5.74 4.89
N LYS A 132 6.20 5.15 6.02
CA LYS A 132 7.59 4.89 6.41
C LYS A 132 8.30 3.93 5.43
N ALA A 133 7.57 3.02 4.82
CA ALA A 133 8.07 2.14 3.76
C ALA A 133 8.06 2.78 2.36
N GLY A 134 7.62 4.05 2.24
CA GLY A 134 7.49 4.76 0.95
C GLY A 134 6.25 4.33 0.14
N ILE A 135 5.28 3.69 0.78
CA ILE A 135 4.05 3.21 0.14
C ILE A 135 2.91 4.17 0.48
N VAL A 136 2.25 4.69 -0.55
CA VAL A 136 1.09 5.58 -0.47
C VAL A 136 -0.15 4.82 -0.88
N HIS A 137 -1.24 4.97 -0.14
CA HIS A 137 -2.50 4.23 -0.37
C HIS A 137 -3.26 4.71 -1.61
N ARG A 138 -3.39 6.03 -1.81
CA ARG A 138 -3.96 6.73 -2.96
C ARG A 138 -5.47 6.61 -3.19
N ASP A 139 -6.12 5.64 -2.60
CA ASP A 139 -7.58 5.43 -2.68
C ASP A 139 -8.17 5.16 -1.29
N LEU A 140 -7.78 5.98 -0.31
CA LEU A 140 -8.29 5.83 1.05
C LEU A 140 -9.71 6.38 1.13
N LYS A 141 -10.65 5.50 1.53
CA LYS A 141 -12.08 5.80 1.67
C LYS A 141 -12.73 4.78 2.59
N PRO A 142 -13.94 5.04 3.10
CA PRO A 142 -14.63 4.13 4.03
C PRO A 142 -14.83 2.70 3.50
N GLU A 143 -14.94 2.52 2.20
CA GLU A 143 -15.10 1.21 1.55
C GLU A 143 -13.84 0.33 1.68
N ASN A 144 -12.66 0.95 1.81
CA ASN A 144 -11.36 0.28 1.92
C ASN A 144 -10.89 0.09 3.38
N ILE A 145 -11.72 0.50 4.35
CA ILE A 145 -11.50 0.31 5.78
C ILE A 145 -12.52 -0.72 6.27
N MET A 146 -12.05 -1.88 6.71
CA MET A 146 -12.89 -2.95 7.21
C MET A 146 -12.85 -3.00 8.75
N ILE A 147 -13.97 -3.37 9.34
CA ILE A 147 -14.13 -3.60 10.78
C ILE A 147 -14.54 -5.06 10.94
N SER A 148 -13.63 -5.85 11.51
CA SER A 148 -13.91 -7.26 11.72
C SER A 148 -15.02 -7.49 12.74
N SER A 149 -15.59 -8.72 12.78
CA SER A 149 -16.56 -9.13 13.79
C SER A 149 -16.03 -9.05 15.24
N GLU A 150 -14.70 -8.99 15.40
CA GLU A 150 -14.02 -8.78 16.69
C GLU A 150 -13.76 -7.31 17.01
N GLY A 151 -14.23 -6.37 16.15
CA GLY A 151 -14.00 -4.93 16.28
C GLY A 151 -12.63 -4.43 15.84
N LYS A 152 -11.78 -5.26 15.21
CA LYS A 152 -10.47 -4.85 14.70
C LYS A 152 -10.60 -4.12 13.38
N VAL A 153 -9.93 -2.98 13.25
CA VAL A 153 -9.88 -2.22 12.00
C VAL A 153 -8.78 -2.77 11.10
N LYS A 154 -9.08 -2.91 9.82
CA LYS A 154 -8.17 -3.38 8.78
C LYS A 154 -8.25 -2.46 7.56
N VAL A 155 -7.13 -1.93 7.11
CA VAL A 155 -7.03 -1.13 5.88
C VAL A 155 -6.57 -2.04 4.74
N GLY A 156 -7.31 -2.01 3.64
CA GLY A 156 -7.04 -2.83 2.45
C GLY A 156 -6.89 -2.01 1.18
N ASP A 157 -6.64 -2.68 0.08
CA ASP A 157 -6.59 -2.12 -1.28
C ASP A 157 -5.55 -1.01 -1.49
N PHE A 158 -4.34 -1.19 -0.93
CA PHE A 158 -3.21 -0.28 -1.15
C PHE A 158 -2.81 -0.18 -2.62
N GLY A 159 -2.77 1.03 -3.14
CA GLY A 159 -2.14 1.39 -4.41
C GLY A 159 -2.82 0.91 -5.70
N LEU A 160 -3.78 -0.01 -5.63
CA LEU A 160 -4.40 -0.64 -6.81
C LEU A 160 -5.16 0.36 -7.73
N ALA A 161 -5.53 1.54 -7.22
CA ALA A 161 -6.25 2.57 -7.99
C ALA A 161 -5.39 3.33 -9.02
N ARG A 162 -4.04 3.34 -8.89
CA ARG A 162 -3.16 4.06 -9.82
C ARG A 162 -3.23 3.52 -11.26
N ALA A 163 -3.69 2.29 -11.43
CA ALA A 163 -3.85 1.69 -12.74
C ALA A 163 -4.80 2.50 -13.67
N MET A 164 -5.75 3.26 -13.11
CA MET A 164 -6.75 4.01 -13.86
C MET A 164 -6.39 5.47 -14.17
N SER A 165 -5.35 6.05 -13.54
CA SER A 165 -5.12 7.53 -13.57
C SER A 165 -4.46 8.07 -14.83
N ALA A 166 -4.00 7.24 -15.77
CA ALA A 166 -3.19 7.70 -16.91
C ALA A 166 -3.94 7.81 -18.26
N GLY A 167 -5.25 8.03 -18.27
CA GLY A 167 -5.95 8.31 -19.52
C GLY A 167 -7.30 7.61 -19.77
N GLN A 168 -7.78 6.76 -18.84
CA GLN A 168 -9.04 6.00 -19.02
C GLN A 168 -10.18 6.45 -18.09
N THR A 169 -10.11 7.64 -17.54
CA THR A 169 -11.03 8.17 -16.52
C THR A 169 -12.48 8.37 -16.98
N LEU A 170 -12.83 8.11 -18.23
CA LEU A 170 -14.13 8.47 -18.79
C LEU A 170 -15.05 7.30 -19.15
N THR A 171 -14.64 6.04 -18.94
CA THR A 171 -15.45 4.87 -19.32
C THR A 171 -15.88 3.99 -18.13
N ALA A 172 -15.47 4.30 -16.90
CA ALA A 172 -15.96 3.62 -15.71
C ALA A 172 -17.41 4.05 -15.40
N ASP A 173 -18.22 3.14 -14.84
CA ASP A 173 -19.56 3.47 -14.37
C ASP A 173 -19.54 4.72 -13.51
N ALA A 174 -20.35 5.73 -13.87
CA ALA A 174 -20.38 7.04 -13.23
C ALA A 174 -20.57 6.95 -11.71
N SER A 175 -21.27 5.93 -11.20
CA SER A 175 -21.50 5.71 -9.78
C SER A 175 -20.24 5.29 -9.03
N VAL A 176 -19.41 4.42 -9.62
CA VAL A 176 -18.12 3.97 -9.02
C VAL A 176 -17.12 5.13 -9.00
N LEU A 177 -17.10 5.91 -10.08
CA LEU A 177 -16.27 7.10 -10.19
C LEU A 177 -16.69 8.18 -9.18
N LEU A 178 -18.01 8.39 -9.01
CA LEU A 178 -18.57 9.34 -8.04
C LEU A 178 -18.14 9.02 -6.60
N GLY A 179 -18.17 7.73 -6.24
CA GLY A 179 -17.74 7.26 -4.91
C GLY A 179 -16.27 7.55 -4.61
N THR A 180 -15.40 7.31 -5.56
CA THR A 180 -13.94 7.49 -5.39
C THR A 180 -13.51 8.96 -5.40
N VAL A 181 -14.09 9.78 -6.30
CA VAL A 181 -13.73 11.19 -6.44
C VAL A 181 -13.99 11.99 -5.16
N ALA A 182 -14.97 11.58 -4.34
CA ALA A 182 -15.33 12.27 -3.10
C ALA A 182 -14.23 12.30 -2.01
N TYR A 183 -13.15 11.54 -2.17
CA TYR A 183 -12.03 11.47 -1.21
C TYR A 183 -10.68 11.85 -1.82
N LEU A 184 -10.64 12.16 -3.12
CA LEU A 184 -9.39 12.49 -3.82
C LEU A 184 -8.82 13.82 -3.33
N ALA A 185 -7.52 13.84 -3.09
CA ALA A 185 -6.81 15.06 -2.76
C ALA A 185 -6.72 16.00 -3.99
N PRO A 186 -6.70 17.33 -3.79
CA PRO A 186 -6.62 18.31 -4.86
C PRO A 186 -5.51 18.05 -5.88
N GLU A 187 -4.31 17.66 -5.43
CA GLU A 187 -3.17 17.34 -6.28
C GLU A 187 -3.36 16.07 -7.11
N GLN A 188 -4.16 15.11 -6.61
CA GLN A 188 -4.53 13.92 -7.37
C GLN A 188 -5.47 14.28 -8.53
N VAL A 189 -6.43 15.18 -8.27
CA VAL A 189 -7.36 15.67 -9.28
C VAL A 189 -6.64 16.52 -10.33
N GLN A 190 -5.77 17.45 -9.91
CA GLN A 190 -5.12 18.43 -10.81
C GLN A 190 -3.99 17.83 -11.63
N ARG A 191 -3.19 16.94 -11.02
CA ARG A 191 -1.90 16.50 -11.59
C ARG A 191 -1.76 14.99 -11.68
N GLY A 192 -2.71 14.20 -11.14
CA GLY A 192 -2.60 12.75 -11.04
C GLY A 192 -1.46 12.28 -10.12
N ILE A 193 -0.94 13.17 -9.25
CA ILE A 193 0.18 12.88 -8.35
C ILE A 193 -0.35 12.64 -6.95
N ALA A 194 0.19 11.64 -6.26
CA ALA A 194 -0.13 11.37 -4.86
C ALA A 194 1.14 11.09 -4.06
N ASP A 195 1.23 11.69 -2.88
CA ASP A 195 2.22 11.38 -1.84
C ASP A 195 1.51 11.09 -0.49
N ALA A 196 2.28 10.95 0.59
CA ALA A 196 1.73 10.67 1.92
C ALA A 196 0.71 11.72 2.38
N ARG A 197 0.83 12.98 1.94
CA ARG A 197 -0.09 14.08 2.27
C ARG A 197 -1.43 13.96 1.54
N SER A 198 -1.47 13.22 0.43
CA SER A 198 -2.74 12.89 -0.24
C SER A 198 -3.56 11.91 0.58
N ASP A 199 -2.94 10.90 1.19
CA ASP A 199 -3.62 9.98 2.12
C ASP A 199 -4.08 10.71 3.39
N VAL A 200 -3.28 11.68 3.89
CA VAL A 200 -3.67 12.56 5.02
C VAL A 200 -4.94 13.34 4.67
N TYR A 201 -5.05 13.86 3.45
CA TYR A 201 -6.27 14.53 3.00
C TYR A 201 -7.47 13.58 2.97
N SER A 202 -7.31 12.41 2.36
CA SER A 202 -8.39 11.42 2.20
C SER A 202 -8.90 10.92 3.55
N ILE A 203 -8.01 10.67 4.54
CA ILE A 203 -8.44 10.29 5.89
C ILE A 203 -9.07 11.47 6.62
N GLY A 204 -8.65 12.71 6.36
CA GLY A 204 -9.31 13.91 6.86
C GLY A 204 -10.76 14.04 6.37
N ILE A 205 -11.01 13.79 5.08
CA ILE A 205 -12.36 13.74 4.49
C ILE A 205 -13.18 12.59 5.11
N THR A 206 -12.57 11.42 5.27
CA THR A 206 -13.22 10.27 5.91
C THR A 206 -13.61 10.60 7.36
N ALA A 207 -12.72 11.24 8.12
CA ALA A 207 -13.00 11.68 9.49
C ALA A 207 -14.14 12.71 9.52
N PHE A 208 -14.13 13.70 8.62
CA PHE A 208 -15.23 14.66 8.50
C PHE A 208 -16.58 13.95 8.30
N GLU A 209 -16.64 12.99 7.38
CA GLU A 209 -17.85 12.21 7.12
C GLU A 209 -18.26 11.37 8.33
N MET A 210 -17.31 10.73 9.03
CA MET A 210 -17.60 9.95 10.24
C MET A 210 -18.26 10.83 11.32
N PHE A 211 -17.81 12.07 11.50
CA PHE A 211 -18.36 13.01 12.48
C PHE A 211 -19.72 13.58 12.07
N THR A 212 -19.89 13.91 10.80
CA THR A 212 -21.06 14.66 10.32
C THR A 212 -22.15 13.76 9.74
N GLY A 213 -21.80 12.55 9.30
CA GLY A 213 -22.65 11.65 8.52
C GLY A 213 -22.75 12.02 7.04
N ASN A 214 -22.13 13.13 6.61
CA ASN A 214 -22.19 13.63 5.24
C ASN A 214 -20.79 13.93 4.72
N LYS A 215 -20.59 13.77 3.42
CA LYS A 215 -19.37 14.21 2.76
C LYS A 215 -19.31 15.74 2.74
N PRO A 216 -18.12 16.37 2.79
CA PRO A 216 -18.01 17.82 2.76
C PRO A 216 -18.42 18.43 1.40
N PHE A 217 -18.33 17.64 0.34
CA PHE A 217 -18.69 18.06 -1.02
C PHE A 217 -19.57 17.01 -1.68
N GLU A 218 -20.69 17.43 -2.24
CA GLU A 218 -21.67 16.62 -2.96
C GLU A 218 -22.01 17.28 -4.29
N GLY A 219 -22.38 16.48 -5.29
CA GLY A 219 -22.73 16.97 -6.61
C GLY A 219 -23.23 15.83 -7.51
N ASP A 220 -23.96 16.21 -8.57
CA ASP A 220 -24.60 15.27 -9.49
C ASP A 220 -23.59 14.60 -10.45
N ALA A 221 -22.40 15.18 -10.61
CA ALA A 221 -21.36 14.67 -11.49
C ALA A 221 -19.99 14.61 -10.80
N PRO A 222 -19.16 13.58 -11.07
CA PRO A 222 -17.82 13.45 -10.50
C PRO A 222 -16.96 14.70 -10.70
N ILE A 223 -17.08 15.36 -11.86
CA ILE A 223 -16.29 16.57 -12.18
C ILE A 223 -16.64 17.75 -11.26
N GLN A 224 -17.88 17.86 -10.80
CA GLN A 224 -18.27 18.92 -9.86
C GLN A 224 -17.64 18.70 -8.49
N ILE A 225 -17.64 17.46 -8.00
CA ILE A 225 -16.99 17.09 -6.73
C ILE A 225 -15.49 17.33 -6.83
N ALA A 226 -14.86 16.87 -7.93
CA ALA A 226 -13.45 17.11 -8.18
C ALA A 226 -13.10 18.60 -8.18
N TYR A 227 -13.92 19.44 -8.82
CA TYR A 227 -13.77 20.89 -8.83
C TYR A 227 -13.83 21.48 -7.41
N MET A 228 -14.77 21.00 -6.57
CA MET A 228 -14.90 21.47 -5.20
C MET A 228 -13.70 21.10 -4.33
N HIS A 229 -13.12 19.90 -4.47
CA HIS A 229 -11.88 19.53 -3.78
C HIS A 229 -10.71 20.45 -4.11
N VAL A 230 -10.66 20.96 -5.35
CA VAL A 230 -9.59 21.85 -5.81
C VAL A 230 -9.79 23.30 -5.36
N ASN A 231 -11.03 23.80 -5.43
CA ASN A 231 -11.31 25.23 -5.34
C ASN A 231 -11.98 25.67 -4.05
N ASN A 232 -12.57 24.74 -3.29
CA ASN A 232 -13.28 25.03 -2.06
C ASN A 232 -12.51 24.53 -0.85
N ARG A 233 -12.74 25.14 0.31
CA ARG A 233 -12.22 24.68 1.59
C ARG A 233 -13.23 23.77 2.26
N VAL A 234 -12.80 22.63 2.78
CA VAL A 234 -13.61 21.77 3.65
C VAL A 234 -14.01 22.57 4.90
N PRO A 235 -15.30 22.64 5.27
CA PRO A 235 -15.71 23.38 6.46
C PRO A 235 -15.17 22.72 7.73
N LYS A 236 -15.08 23.50 8.82
CA LYS A 236 -14.81 22.93 10.13
C LYS A 236 -15.96 22.01 10.57
N ILE A 237 -15.63 20.89 11.23
CA ILE A 237 -16.63 19.95 11.74
C ILE A 237 -17.55 20.65 12.73
N SER A 238 -17.01 21.55 13.58
CA SER A 238 -17.75 22.33 14.56
C SER A 238 -18.81 23.25 13.94
N SER A 239 -18.70 23.57 12.66
CA SER A 239 -19.74 24.34 11.94
C SER A 239 -20.99 23.50 11.61
N VAL A 240 -20.88 22.16 11.66
CA VAL A 240 -21.95 21.21 11.33
C VAL A 240 -22.42 20.46 12.59
N VAL A 241 -21.50 20.10 13.47
CA VAL A 241 -21.75 19.29 14.67
C VAL A 241 -21.25 20.06 15.90
N ALA A 242 -22.14 20.32 16.86
CA ALA A 242 -21.75 20.93 18.11
C ALA A 242 -20.98 19.97 19.03
N GLY A 243 -20.14 20.55 19.91
CA GLY A 243 -19.42 19.79 20.95
C GLY A 243 -18.12 19.10 20.48
N ILE A 244 -17.63 19.40 19.28
CA ILE A 244 -16.33 18.94 18.82
C ILE A 244 -15.22 19.74 19.52
N PRO A 245 -14.22 19.08 20.12
CA PRO A 245 -13.09 19.78 20.74
C PRO A 245 -12.31 20.57 19.69
N GLU A 246 -11.97 21.82 20.02
CA GLU A 246 -11.31 22.76 19.10
C GLU A 246 -10.01 22.20 18.50
N GLN A 247 -9.19 21.55 19.31
CA GLN A 247 -7.92 20.96 18.87
C GLN A 247 -8.14 19.84 17.83
N LEU A 248 -9.18 19.03 17.98
CA LEU A 248 -9.54 17.97 17.05
C LEU A 248 -10.10 18.55 15.75
N ASP A 249 -10.97 19.56 15.86
CA ASP A 249 -11.54 20.28 14.73
C ASP A 249 -10.43 20.94 13.88
N ASP A 250 -9.47 21.61 14.51
CA ASP A 250 -8.34 22.24 13.85
C ASP A 250 -7.40 21.22 13.19
N LEU A 251 -7.18 20.06 13.80
CA LEU A 251 -6.36 18.99 13.23
C LEU A 251 -6.98 18.45 11.93
N ILE A 252 -8.28 18.14 11.94
CA ILE A 252 -9.00 17.67 10.74
C ILE A 252 -9.08 18.77 9.69
N TYR A 253 -9.32 20.01 10.09
CA TYR A 253 -9.35 21.16 9.18
C TYR A 253 -8.01 21.39 8.48
N ARG A 254 -6.87 21.25 9.18
CA ARG A 254 -5.54 21.28 8.57
C ARG A 254 -5.30 20.08 7.65
N ALA A 255 -5.66 18.86 8.07
CA ALA A 255 -5.50 17.66 7.28
C ALA A 255 -6.23 17.76 5.92
N THR A 256 -7.36 18.49 5.87
CA THR A 256 -8.15 18.72 4.66
C THR A 256 -7.82 20.01 3.93
N SER A 257 -6.63 20.62 4.16
CA SER A 257 -6.20 21.78 3.40
C SER A 257 -6.01 21.46 1.91
N SER A 258 -6.41 22.38 1.04
CA SER A 258 -6.12 22.29 -0.40
C SER A 258 -4.62 22.41 -0.69
N ASN A 259 -3.87 23.15 0.15
CA ASN A 259 -2.42 23.21 0.10
C ASN A 259 -1.79 22.02 0.86
N PRO A 260 -1.07 21.09 0.20
CA PRO A 260 -0.45 19.95 0.87
C PRO A 260 0.55 20.33 1.97
N ASP A 261 1.21 21.51 1.86
CA ASP A 261 2.23 21.94 2.82
C ASP A 261 1.65 22.39 4.17
N GLU A 262 0.35 22.67 4.23
CA GLU A 262 -0.37 23.00 5.47
C GLU A 262 -0.85 21.76 6.23
N ARG A 263 -0.85 20.59 5.57
CA ARG A 263 -1.29 19.32 6.17
C ARG A 263 -0.19 18.73 7.06
N PRO A 264 -0.53 17.82 8.00
CA PRO A 264 0.45 16.90 8.55
C PRO A 264 1.23 16.24 7.41
N ARG A 265 2.57 16.19 7.52
CA ARG A 265 3.44 15.74 6.41
C ARG A 265 3.22 14.27 6.02
N ASP A 266 2.76 13.44 6.94
CA ASP A 266 2.48 12.01 6.77
C ASP A 266 1.52 11.51 7.88
N ALA A 267 1.11 10.25 7.78
CA ALA A 267 0.23 9.61 8.77
C ALA A 267 0.90 9.47 10.15
N THR A 268 2.23 9.47 10.25
CA THR A 268 2.92 9.40 11.54
C THR A 268 2.66 10.67 12.35
N VAL A 269 2.88 11.84 11.72
CA VAL A 269 2.64 13.14 12.36
C VAL A 269 1.17 13.31 12.71
N PHE A 270 0.26 12.93 11.80
CA PHE A 270 -1.17 13.00 12.08
C PHE A 270 -1.56 12.11 13.27
N HIS A 271 -1.05 10.88 13.33
CA HIS A 271 -1.29 9.94 14.41
C HIS A 271 -0.77 10.45 15.77
N GLU A 272 0.44 11.03 15.79
CA GLU A 272 1.03 11.61 17.00
C GLU A 272 0.22 12.81 17.53
N GLU A 273 -0.24 13.68 16.63
CA GLU A 273 -1.07 14.83 17.02
C GLU A 273 -2.44 14.36 17.54
N LEU A 274 -3.10 13.42 16.85
CA LEU A 274 -4.37 12.84 17.28
C LEU A 274 -4.23 12.16 18.65
N SER A 275 -3.15 11.41 18.87
CA SER A 275 -2.89 10.71 20.13
C SER A 275 -2.72 11.70 21.30
N ARG A 276 -2.02 12.83 21.09
CA ARG A 276 -1.89 13.90 22.09
C ARG A 276 -3.24 14.53 22.43
N ILE A 277 -4.04 14.83 21.41
CA ILE A 277 -5.40 15.37 21.62
C ILE A 277 -6.25 14.39 22.42
N ASN A 278 -6.24 13.11 22.05
CA ASN A 278 -7.02 12.08 22.74
C ASN A 278 -6.63 11.94 24.22
N GLN A 279 -5.34 12.03 24.54
CA GLN A 279 -4.86 12.04 25.94
C GLN A 279 -5.36 13.25 26.74
N THR A 280 -5.52 14.41 26.09
CA THR A 280 -6.07 15.60 26.77
C THR A 280 -7.58 15.54 26.96
N LEU A 281 -8.30 14.82 26.09
CA LEU A 281 -9.75 14.65 26.16
C LEU A 281 -10.18 13.59 27.17
N SER A 282 -9.31 12.64 27.51
CA SER A 282 -9.55 11.58 28.50
C SER A 282 -8.71 11.76 29.78
N PRO A 283 -8.92 12.82 30.59
CA PRO A 283 -8.03 13.09 31.72
C PRO A 283 -8.26 12.17 32.93
N LYS A 284 -9.26 11.31 32.96
CA LYS A 284 -9.74 10.67 34.19
C LYS A 284 -9.57 9.15 34.31
N GLU A 285 -9.25 8.43 33.27
CA GLU A 285 -9.14 6.95 33.36
C GLU A 285 -7.73 6.39 33.31
N ASN A 286 -6.71 7.18 32.96
CA ASN A 286 -5.31 6.74 32.93
C ASN A 286 -4.50 7.12 34.18
N GLN A 287 -5.08 7.77 35.16
CA GLN A 287 -4.56 7.81 36.52
C GLN A 287 -5.21 6.68 37.36
N LEU A 288 -5.03 5.46 36.96
CA LEU A 288 -4.73 4.42 37.94
C LEU A 288 -3.35 4.79 38.51
N SER A 289 -3.33 5.80 39.39
CA SER A 289 -2.33 5.84 40.42
C SER A 289 -2.38 4.46 41.07
N LEU A 290 -1.36 3.66 40.81
CA LEU A 290 -0.98 2.55 41.64
C LEU A 290 -0.57 3.16 43.00
N GLU A 291 -1.52 3.68 43.76
CA GLU A 291 -1.47 3.68 45.20
C GLU A 291 -1.64 2.21 45.64
N LEU A 292 -0.65 1.41 45.27
CA LEU A 292 -0.36 0.20 45.99
C LEU A 292 0.11 0.65 47.36
N ASP A 293 -0.83 0.79 48.30
CA ASP A 293 -0.56 0.67 49.73
C ASP A 293 -0.04 -0.77 49.95
N ILE A 294 1.21 -0.99 49.56
CA ILE A 294 1.95 -2.15 50.00
C ILE A 294 2.45 -1.82 51.41
N PRO A 295 1.92 -2.46 52.46
CA PRO A 295 2.53 -2.35 53.78
C PRO A 295 3.98 -2.80 53.61
N ILE A 296 4.93 -1.90 53.84
CA ILE A 296 6.35 -2.21 53.85
C ILE A 296 6.57 -3.06 55.10
N GLU A 297 6.40 -4.38 55.00
CA GLU A 297 6.97 -5.29 56.01
C GLU A 297 8.49 -5.09 56.06
N PRO A 298 9.09 -4.90 57.23
CA PRO A 298 10.54 -4.71 57.35
C PRO A 298 11.27 -5.92 56.79
N MET A 299 12.07 -5.68 55.76
CA MET A 299 12.84 -6.65 55.01
C MET A 299 13.74 -7.47 55.98
N ARG A 300 13.43 -8.75 56.18
CA ARG A 300 14.31 -9.70 56.89
C ARG A 300 15.64 -9.78 56.14
N PRO A 301 16.78 -9.76 56.87
CA PRO A 301 18.09 -9.79 56.22
C PRO A 301 18.27 -11.04 55.38
N LYS A 302 18.70 -10.86 54.12
CA LYS A 302 18.99 -11.93 53.17
C LYS A 302 20.04 -12.89 53.71
N PRO A 303 19.86 -14.22 53.62
CA PRO A 303 20.87 -15.17 54.03
C PRO A 303 22.16 -15.00 53.18
N SER A 304 23.30 -15.12 53.85
CA SER A 304 24.64 -14.91 53.33
C SER A 304 24.94 -15.78 52.11
N ARG A 305 25.65 -15.19 51.15
CA ARG A 305 26.06 -15.77 49.83
C ARG A 305 26.76 -17.15 49.89
N LYS A 306 27.06 -17.68 51.06
CA LYS A 306 27.74 -18.98 51.24
C LYS A 306 26.82 -20.20 51.17
N SER A 307 25.52 -20.07 51.41
CA SER A 307 24.57 -21.20 51.42
C SER A 307 24.02 -21.55 50.01
N LEU A 308 24.16 -20.67 49.05
CA LEU A 308 23.68 -20.91 47.68
C LEU A 308 24.66 -21.68 46.78
N ARG A 309 25.95 -21.72 47.16
CA ARG A 309 26.98 -22.42 46.38
C ARG A 309 26.96 -23.94 46.50
N SER A 310 26.39 -24.49 47.54
CA SER A 310 26.28 -25.95 47.71
C SER A 310 25.12 -26.56 46.94
N LYS A 311 23.99 -25.87 46.82
CA LYS A 311 22.83 -26.35 46.07
C LYS A 311 22.95 -26.27 44.53
N VAL A 312 23.80 -25.35 44.03
CA VAL A 312 24.04 -25.21 42.58
C VAL A 312 24.98 -26.32 42.05
N LYS A 313 25.81 -26.91 42.92
CA LYS A 313 26.77 -27.96 42.51
C LYS A 313 26.14 -29.33 42.28
N GLU A 314 24.99 -29.57 42.86
CA GLU A 314 24.24 -30.84 42.67
C GLU A 314 23.34 -30.89 41.44
N LEU A 315 22.93 -29.69 40.92
CA LEU A 315 22.03 -29.58 39.75
C LEU A 315 22.77 -29.49 38.41
N THR A 316 24.11 -29.43 38.40
CA THR A 316 24.90 -29.24 37.16
C THR A 316 25.50 -30.54 36.58
N GLN A 317 25.18 -31.72 37.15
CA GLN A 317 25.74 -33.00 36.67
C GLN A 317 24.92 -33.73 35.58
N SER A 318 23.86 -33.17 35.06
CA SER A 318 22.97 -33.87 34.10
C SER A 318 22.63 -33.08 32.83
N ILE A 319 23.48 -32.14 32.37
CA ILE A 319 23.23 -31.44 31.08
C ILE A 319 24.33 -31.85 30.08
N PRO A 320 23.96 -32.42 28.91
CA PRO A 320 24.94 -32.72 27.86
C PRO A 320 25.54 -31.43 27.29
N THR A 321 26.86 -31.45 27.12
CA THR A 321 27.67 -30.33 26.60
C THR A 321 27.24 -29.96 25.20
N PRO A 322 26.86 -28.70 24.90
CA PRO A 322 26.62 -28.27 23.53
C PRO A 322 27.92 -28.13 22.76
N ALA A 323 27.91 -28.47 21.47
CA ALA A 323 29.00 -28.36 20.53
C ALA A 323 29.63 -26.94 20.48
N PRO A 324 30.93 -26.80 20.16
CA PRO A 324 31.61 -25.51 20.21
C PRO A 324 30.99 -24.50 19.26
N ARG A 325 30.66 -23.32 19.78
CA ARG A 325 30.19 -22.17 18.96
C ARG A 325 31.36 -21.59 18.17
N GLU A 326 31.16 -21.41 16.88
CA GLU A 326 32.07 -20.69 15.99
C GLU A 326 32.43 -19.31 16.58
N THR A 327 33.72 -18.94 16.56
CA THR A 327 34.18 -17.69 17.12
C THR A 327 33.74 -16.49 16.28
N THR A 328 33.52 -15.36 16.94
CA THR A 328 33.04 -14.11 16.32
C THR A 328 33.91 -13.62 15.15
N GLU A 329 35.19 -14.06 15.10
CA GLU A 329 36.12 -13.73 14.01
C GLU A 329 35.83 -14.47 12.72
N GLU A 330 35.44 -15.73 12.76
CA GLU A 330 35.11 -16.52 11.57
C GLU A 330 33.82 -16.03 10.89
N VAL A 331 32.82 -15.63 11.66
CA VAL A 331 31.59 -15.00 11.17
C VAL A 331 31.87 -13.65 10.50
N ARG A 332 32.83 -12.87 11.03
CA ARG A 332 33.26 -11.59 10.41
C ARG A 332 34.02 -11.80 9.10
N LYS A 333 34.86 -12.82 8.98
CA LYS A 333 35.59 -13.16 7.74
C LYS A 333 34.63 -13.63 6.64
N ARG A 334 33.64 -14.49 6.95
CA ARG A 334 32.59 -14.92 5.99
C ARG A 334 31.74 -13.75 5.50
N LYS A 335 31.32 -12.80 6.37
CA LYS A 335 30.55 -11.61 5.96
C LYS A 335 31.35 -10.64 5.08
N LYS A 336 32.66 -10.50 5.28
CA LYS A 336 33.55 -9.66 4.43
C LYS A 336 33.75 -10.28 3.03
N ALA A 337 33.94 -11.60 2.94
CA ALA A 337 34.07 -12.31 1.66
C ALA A 337 32.79 -12.24 0.82
N SER A 338 31.63 -12.43 1.42
CA SER A 338 30.31 -12.32 0.75
C SER A 338 30.05 -10.92 0.18
N LYS A 339 30.43 -9.83 0.89
CA LYS A 339 30.28 -8.46 0.39
C LYS A 339 31.18 -8.18 -0.83
N ARG A 340 32.39 -8.71 -0.86
CA ARG A 340 33.35 -8.53 -1.97
C ARG A 340 32.88 -9.24 -3.24
N VAL A 341 32.36 -10.47 -3.11
CA VAL A 341 31.79 -11.25 -4.22
C VAL A 341 30.54 -10.56 -4.81
N ARG A 342 29.64 -10.07 -3.95
CA ARG A 342 28.44 -9.32 -4.39
C ARG A 342 28.79 -8.02 -5.13
N ARG A 343 29.83 -7.30 -4.69
CA ARG A 343 30.30 -6.07 -5.35
C ARG A 343 30.89 -6.36 -6.72
N ASN A 344 31.73 -7.38 -6.84
CA ASN A 344 32.35 -7.77 -8.11
C ASN A 344 31.29 -8.27 -9.12
N ARG A 345 30.25 -8.98 -8.66
CA ARG A 345 29.13 -9.42 -9.51
C ARG A 345 28.31 -8.25 -10.06
N LYS A 346 28.10 -7.19 -9.25
CA LYS A 346 27.42 -5.97 -9.71
C LYS A 346 28.25 -5.20 -10.77
N ILE A 347 29.58 -5.13 -10.59
CA ILE A 347 30.49 -4.49 -11.55
C ILE A 347 30.51 -5.26 -12.87
N ALA A 348 30.58 -6.60 -12.82
CA ALA A 348 30.54 -7.43 -14.02
C ALA A 348 29.21 -7.29 -14.79
N LEU A 349 28.07 -7.19 -14.06
CA LEU A 349 26.77 -6.98 -14.70
C LEU A 349 26.68 -5.58 -15.36
N ALA A 350 27.19 -4.55 -14.73
CA ALA A 350 27.22 -3.21 -15.30
C ALA A 350 28.08 -3.13 -16.57
N MET A 351 29.24 -3.81 -16.58
CA MET A 351 30.10 -3.88 -17.77
C MET A 351 29.41 -4.62 -18.92
N ALA A 352 28.69 -5.72 -18.64
CA ALA A 352 27.94 -6.46 -19.66
C ALA A 352 26.83 -5.59 -20.30
N VAL A 353 26.13 -4.79 -19.50
CA VAL A 353 25.10 -3.87 -20.00
C VAL A 353 25.71 -2.78 -20.90
N ILE A 354 26.85 -2.20 -20.51
CA ILE A 354 27.54 -1.18 -21.32
C ILE A 354 27.97 -1.77 -22.67
N VAL A 355 28.56 -2.97 -22.68
CA VAL A 355 28.94 -3.67 -23.92
C VAL A 355 27.73 -3.95 -24.80
N GLY A 356 26.60 -4.36 -24.20
CA GLY A 356 25.34 -4.57 -24.91
C GLY A 356 24.79 -3.31 -25.57
N ILE A 357 24.84 -2.16 -24.88
CA ILE A 357 24.36 -0.87 -25.39
C ILE A 357 25.26 -0.39 -26.54
N VAL A 358 26.59 -0.49 -26.39
CA VAL A 358 27.53 -0.11 -27.43
C VAL A 358 27.37 -1.01 -28.66
N GLY A 359 27.21 -2.32 -28.44
CA GLY A 359 26.98 -3.27 -29.54
C GLY A 359 25.69 -2.99 -30.30
N TRP A 360 24.60 -2.69 -29.57
CA TRP A 360 23.33 -2.32 -30.19
C TRP A 360 23.45 -1.00 -30.98
N TYR A 361 24.11 0.02 -30.41
CA TYR A 361 24.30 1.31 -31.06
C TYR A 361 25.06 1.19 -32.41
N VAL A 362 26.10 0.35 -32.44
CA VAL A 362 26.94 0.17 -33.63
C VAL A 362 26.30 -0.74 -34.68
N LEU A 363 25.56 -1.79 -34.25
CA LEU A 363 25.05 -2.82 -35.17
C LEU A 363 23.63 -2.56 -35.68
N VAL A 364 22.76 -1.94 -34.84
CA VAL A 364 21.34 -1.81 -35.15
C VAL A 364 20.81 -0.36 -34.90
N GLY A 365 21.47 0.40 -34.04
CA GLY A 365 21.08 1.72 -33.62
C GLY A 365 21.48 2.83 -34.60
N PRO A 366 21.39 4.11 -34.15
CA PRO A 366 21.71 5.28 -34.98
C PRO A 366 23.13 5.27 -35.58
N GLY A 367 24.07 4.57 -34.95
CA GLY A 367 25.45 4.43 -35.43
C GLY A 367 25.61 3.53 -36.68
N SER A 368 24.59 2.73 -37.03
CA SER A 368 24.58 1.91 -38.24
C SER A 368 23.90 2.58 -39.44
N ARG A 369 23.40 3.81 -39.30
CA ARG A 369 22.71 4.51 -40.39
C ARG A 369 23.68 5.15 -41.34
N VAL A 370 23.61 4.72 -42.62
CA VAL A 370 24.36 5.32 -43.71
C VAL A 370 23.51 6.47 -44.29
N VAL A 371 24.09 7.67 -44.39
CA VAL A 371 23.41 8.82 -45.03
C VAL A 371 23.51 8.64 -46.56
N VAL A 372 22.37 8.37 -47.17
CA VAL A 372 22.26 8.26 -48.64
C VAL A 372 22.23 9.66 -49.23
N PRO A 373 23.16 10.00 -50.16
CA PRO A 373 23.14 11.29 -50.85
C PRO A 373 21.89 11.46 -51.72
N SER A 374 21.45 12.70 -51.93
CA SER A 374 20.31 13.02 -52.78
C SER A 374 20.61 12.64 -54.24
N THR A 375 19.83 11.73 -54.78
CA THR A 375 19.99 11.24 -56.16
C THR A 375 18.94 11.80 -57.11
N VAL A 376 18.18 12.82 -56.72
CA VAL A 376 17.12 13.42 -57.51
C VAL A 376 17.76 14.21 -58.67
N GLY A 377 17.49 13.78 -59.94
CA GLY A 377 17.98 14.43 -61.16
C GLY A 377 19.34 13.94 -61.65
N ALA A 378 19.98 12.95 -60.98
CA ALA A 378 21.22 12.38 -61.40
C ALA A 378 21.05 11.21 -62.39
N SER A 379 22.02 10.99 -63.31
CA SER A 379 22.00 9.84 -64.21
C SER A 379 22.32 8.53 -63.48
N GLN A 380 21.92 7.40 -64.04
CA GLN A 380 22.12 6.05 -63.44
C GLN A 380 23.59 5.74 -63.11
N THR A 381 24.53 6.23 -63.95
CA THR A 381 25.96 6.10 -63.73
C THR A 381 26.46 6.90 -62.55
N GLU A 382 25.95 8.13 -62.34
CA GLU A 382 26.30 8.99 -61.20
C GLU A 382 25.74 8.45 -59.90
N VAL A 383 24.51 7.88 -59.92
CA VAL A 383 23.87 7.24 -58.77
C VAL A 383 24.66 5.98 -58.32
N SER A 384 25.06 5.13 -59.26
CA SER A 384 25.90 3.96 -58.92
C SER A 384 27.25 4.36 -58.35
N ALA A 385 27.91 5.35 -58.90
CA ALA A 385 29.20 5.84 -58.40
C ALA A 385 29.11 6.46 -56.98
N ALA A 386 27.94 7.03 -56.59
CA ALA A 386 27.71 7.61 -55.27
C ALA A 386 27.33 6.56 -54.23
N LEU A 387 26.72 5.38 -54.63
CA LEU A 387 26.26 4.34 -53.74
C LEU A 387 27.29 3.21 -53.51
N ASP A 388 28.16 2.93 -54.52
CA ASP A 388 29.18 1.86 -54.41
C ASP A 388 30.12 2.01 -53.20
N PRO A 389 30.62 3.20 -52.81
CA PRO A 389 31.44 3.37 -51.62
C PRO A 389 30.71 3.08 -50.30
N LEU A 390 29.38 3.13 -50.34
CA LEU A 390 28.50 2.91 -49.17
C LEU A 390 28.03 1.43 -49.10
N GLY A 391 28.43 0.57 -50.04
CA GLY A 391 28.01 -0.83 -50.13
C GLY A 391 26.53 -0.98 -50.49
N LEU A 392 25.89 0.01 -51.12
CA LEU A 392 24.49 0.02 -51.49
C LEU A 392 24.39 -0.18 -53.04
N THR A 393 23.40 -0.97 -53.48
CA THR A 393 23.11 -1.17 -54.92
C THR A 393 21.80 -0.51 -55.30
N SER A 394 21.76 0.21 -56.44
CA SER A 394 20.50 0.74 -56.99
C SER A 394 19.73 -0.39 -57.69
N MET A 395 18.48 -0.60 -57.29
CA MET A 395 17.50 -1.37 -58.07
C MET A 395 16.70 -0.39 -58.94
N VAL A 396 16.66 -0.64 -60.25
CA VAL A 396 15.85 0.10 -61.22
C VAL A 396 14.43 -0.46 -61.23
#